data_1f67530e6e4a9cdd9dbd31d354b9b406
#
_entry.id   1f67530e6e4a9cdd9dbd31d354b9b406
#
_cell.length_a   1.000
_cell.length_b   1.000
_cell.length_c   1.000
_cell.angle_alpha   90.00
_cell.angle_beta   90.00
_cell.angle_gamma   90.00
#
_symmetry.space_group_name_H-M   'P 1'
#
loop_
_entity.id
_entity.type
_entity.pdbx_description
1 polymer ?
#
loop_
_entity_poly.entity_id
_entity_poly.type
_entity_poly.pdbx_seq_one_letter_code
_entity_poly.pdbx_strand_id
1 'polypeptide(L)'
;MIRVSELKLPVTGNQKALEKKLAKALRVPVEEIKAYRIFKRSLDARKKDNIHYAYVVDAEVKNENKILEKNKEKHISKTPDLAYHLPKGENRPSKRPVVVGFGPAGMFAALLLAEMGLQPIVLERGGDVDSRKQAVDAFWQTGKLDVESNVQFGEGGAGTFSDGKLTTRIKDPRCRKVLEEMVDAGAPEEILYDAKPHIGTDLLRGVVKQLREKIISLGGEVRFFAKVTGFQWENDRVQAVFLQNGEKIEAEDVVLALGHSARDTFTLLYEEKFALEQKPFAMGVRIEHPQAMIDAVQYGDAAAILPAADYRLTYTTQKNRGVYTFCMCPGGYVVAAASEEGRLAVNGMSEHARDGKNANSALLVQIFPEDFGSDHPLAGMLFQRELEERAFLAGGGSYTAPVQTVGSFLGKGKGEAAEVTATYRPAVRESSLDEIFPAFMTEALREALPAMGRKLKGFDRADAVLTAVESRSSSPIRILRDKTGMSLRKQGIYPAGEGAGYAGGIVSAAVDGIFVAEKIAEKYGWMK
;
A
#
# COMPACT_ATOMS: atom_id res chain seq x y z
N MET A 1 27.45 -17.94 6.36
CA MET A 1 26.61 -18.45 5.22
C MET A 1 27.07 -17.84 3.91
N ILE A 2 26.83 -18.55 2.82
CA ILE A 2 27.13 -18.14 1.44
C ILE A 2 25.83 -17.87 0.70
N ARG A 3 25.72 -16.71 0.03
CA ARG A 3 24.61 -16.38 -0.86
C ARG A 3 24.88 -16.84 -2.28
N VAL A 4 23.95 -17.61 -2.83
CA VAL A 4 23.98 -18.09 -4.22
C VAL A 4 22.80 -17.53 -4.97
N SER A 5 23.04 -16.80 -6.04
CA SER A 5 22.00 -16.20 -6.90
C SER A 5 21.86 -16.93 -8.24
N GLU A 6 20.78 -16.58 -8.98
CA GLU A 6 20.49 -17.13 -10.31
C GLU A 6 20.26 -18.64 -10.39
N LEU A 7 19.79 -19.25 -9.30
CA LEU A 7 19.38 -20.66 -9.34
C LEU A 7 18.00 -20.77 -10.02
N LYS A 8 17.97 -21.22 -11.27
CA LYS A 8 16.74 -21.32 -12.06
C LYS A 8 16.16 -22.72 -11.98
N LEU A 9 14.87 -22.83 -11.72
CA LEU A 9 14.12 -24.09 -11.67
C LEU A 9 12.84 -23.98 -12.51
N PRO A 10 12.42 -25.06 -13.22
CA PRO A 10 11.09 -25.11 -13.81
C PRO A 10 10.02 -24.83 -12.76
N VAL A 11 8.85 -24.34 -13.17
CA VAL A 11 7.73 -24.06 -12.23
C VAL A 11 7.24 -25.29 -11.46
N THR A 12 7.46 -26.48 -12.01
CA THR A 12 7.19 -27.78 -11.36
C THR A 12 8.34 -28.30 -10.48
N GLY A 13 9.44 -27.53 -10.39
CA GLY A 13 10.62 -27.90 -9.59
C GLY A 13 10.32 -27.88 -8.10
N ASN A 14 10.71 -28.94 -7.39
CA ASN A 14 10.53 -29.09 -5.95
C ASN A 14 11.79 -28.75 -5.14
N GLN A 15 11.68 -28.82 -3.82
CA GLN A 15 12.77 -28.53 -2.89
C GLN A 15 14.05 -29.39 -3.17
N LYS A 16 13.89 -30.69 -3.44
CA LYS A 16 15.02 -31.56 -3.77
C LYS A 16 15.77 -31.13 -5.04
N ALA A 17 15.04 -30.58 -6.01
CA ALA A 17 15.66 -30.03 -7.23
C ALA A 17 16.45 -28.75 -6.93
N LEU A 18 15.97 -27.90 -5.99
CA LEU A 18 16.69 -26.72 -5.54
C LEU A 18 17.97 -27.10 -4.81
N GLU A 19 17.93 -28.07 -3.89
CA GLU A 19 19.10 -28.59 -3.16
C GLU A 19 20.19 -29.12 -4.10
N LYS A 20 19.80 -29.96 -5.07
CA LYS A 20 20.74 -30.47 -6.07
C LYS A 20 21.38 -29.35 -6.89
N LYS A 21 20.60 -28.35 -7.26
CA LYS A 21 21.09 -27.21 -8.03
C LYS A 21 22.01 -26.30 -7.23
N LEU A 22 21.71 -26.12 -5.95
CA LEU A 22 22.54 -25.39 -4.99
C LEU A 22 23.89 -26.10 -4.79
N ALA A 23 23.87 -27.41 -4.53
CA ALA A 23 25.07 -28.25 -4.39
C ALA A 23 25.96 -28.16 -5.64
N LYS A 24 25.36 -28.25 -6.84
CA LYS A 24 26.07 -28.10 -8.10
C LYS A 24 26.71 -26.72 -8.26
N ALA A 25 25.99 -25.64 -7.90
CA ALA A 25 26.51 -24.27 -7.98
C ALA A 25 27.68 -24.05 -7.02
N LEU A 26 27.60 -24.61 -5.81
CA LEU A 26 28.66 -24.54 -4.79
C LEU A 26 29.81 -25.53 -5.06
N ARG A 27 29.63 -26.50 -5.98
CA ARG A 27 30.58 -27.58 -6.29
C ARG A 27 30.90 -28.45 -5.07
N VAL A 28 29.85 -28.78 -4.30
CA VAL A 28 29.93 -29.65 -3.12
C VAL A 28 28.88 -30.77 -3.20
N PRO A 29 29.07 -31.90 -2.52
CA PRO A 29 28.02 -32.88 -2.31
C PRO A 29 26.82 -32.27 -1.55
N VAL A 30 25.60 -32.78 -1.80
CA VAL A 30 24.38 -32.28 -1.13
C VAL A 30 24.49 -32.39 0.40
N GLU A 31 25.15 -33.44 0.88
CA GLU A 31 25.36 -33.76 2.32
C GLU A 31 26.26 -32.75 3.04
N GLU A 32 27.01 -31.93 2.31
CA GLU A 32 27.83 -30.84 2.86
C GLU A 32 27.03 -29.55 3.09
N ILE A 33 25.81 -29.47 2.56
CA ILE A 33 24.88 -28.37 2.82
C ILE A 33 24.18 -28.69 4.15
N LYS A 34 24.55 -27.98 5.22
CA LYS A 34 23.99 -28.20 6.56
C LYS A 34 22.57 -27.64 6.68
N ALA A 35 22.37 -26.42 6.13
CA ALA A 35 21.10 -25.73 6.10
C ALA A 35 21.08 -24.72 4.96
N TYR A 36 19.89 -24.35 4.50
CA TYR A 36 19.71 -23.22 3.60
C TYR A 36 18.37 -22.55 3.84
N ARG A 37 18.28 -21.28 3.42
CA ARG A 37 17.03 -20.53 3.37
C ARG A 37 16.89 -19.83 2.02
N ILE A 38 15.68 -19.77 1.52
CA ILE A 38 15.38 -18.96 0.33
C ILE A 38 15.39 -17.50 0.76
N PHE A 39 16.26 -16.71 0.15
CA PHE A 39 16.31 -15.26 0.36
C PHE A 39 15.40 -14.52 -0.61
N LYS A 40 15.31 -15.04 -1.86
CA LYS A 40 14.41 -14.47 -2.88
C LYS A 40 13.96 -15.54 -3.85
N ARG A 41 12.65 -15.50 -4.21
CA ARG A 41 12.04 -16.28 -5.28
C ARG A 41 11.35 -15.32 -6.25
N SER A 42 11.64 -15.45 -7.53
CA SER A 42 11.03 -14.60 -8.59
C SER A 42 10.55 -15.47 -9.73
N LEU A 43 9.32 -15.27 -10.18
CA LEU A 43 8.81 -15.90 -11.40
C LEU A 43 9.32 -15.12 -12.61
N ASP A 44 10.02 -15.79 -13.53
CA ASP A 44 10.41 -15.26 -14.83
C ASP A 44 9.51 -15.83 -15.92
N ALA A 45 8.51 -15.05 -16.33
CA ALA A 45 7.54 -15.40 -17.37
C ALA A 45 7.72 -14.56 -18.65
N ARG A 46 8.89 -13.95 -18.86
CA ARG A 46 9.18 -13.14 -20.06
C ARG A 46 9.15 -13.96 -21.36
N LYS A 47 9.42 -15.26 -21.26
CA LYS A 47 9.32 -16.22 -22.37
C LYS A 47 8.33 -17.29 -21.99
N LYS A 48 7.19 -17.35 -22.70
CA LYS A 48 6.08 -18.28 -22.37
C LYS A 48 6.44 -19.75 -22.53
N ASP A 49 7.38 -20.06 -23.40
CA ASP A 49 7.94 -21.39 -23.63
C ASP A 49 9.00 -21.82 -22.59
N ASN A 50 9.43 -20.89 -21.74
CA ASN A 50 10.47 -21.13 -20.73
C ASN A 50 10.20 -20.36 -19.43
N ILE A 51 9.01 -20.55 -18.86
CA ILE A 51 8.68 -19.97 -17.56
C ILE A 51 9.39 -20.76 -16.45
N HIS A 52 10.06 -20.04 -15.54
CA HIS A 52 10.80 -20.67 -14.46
C HIS A 52 10.88 -19.74 -13.23
N TYR A 53 11.13 -20.35 -12.07
CA TYR A 53 11.50 -19.60 -10.87
C TYR A 53 13.01 -19.35 -10.83
N ALA A 54 13.40 -18.12 -10.50
CA ALA A 54 14.77 -17.74 -10.18
C ALA A 54 14.89 -17.53 -8.67
N TYR A 55 15.82 -18.27 -8.03
CA TYR A 55 16.05 -18.23 -6.60
C TYR A 55 17.36 -17.53 -6.27
N VAL A 56 17.37 -16.85 -5.11
CA VAL A 56 18.56 -16.47 -4.36
C VAL A 56 18.48 -17.21 -3.03
N VAL A 57 19.53 -17.93 -2.67
CA VAL A 57 19.57 -18.83 -1.52
C VAL A 57 20.77 -18.51 -0.65
N ASP A 58 20.57 -18.40 0.68
CA ASP A 58 21.63 -18.34 1.66
C ASP A 58 21.85 -19.75 2.23
N ALA A 59 23.07 -20.29 2.11
CA ALA A 59 23.43 -21.64 2.52
C ALA A 59 24.52 -21.65 3.58
N GLU A 60 24.37 -22.54 4.55
CA GLU A 60 25.42 -22.93 5.48
C GLU A 60 26.07 -24.22 4.98
N VAL A 61 27.36 -24.15 4.70
CA VAL A 61 28.12 -25.28 4.15
C VAL A 61 29.44 -25.48 4.90
N LYS A 62 30.04 -26.66 4.77
CA LYS A 62 31.40 -26.87 5.29
C LYS A 62 32.40 -26.05 4.46
N ASN A 63 33.43 -25.49 5.13
CA ASN A 63 34.53 -24.78 4.46
C ASN A 63 34.14 -23.57 3.63
N GLU A 64 33.21 -22.71 4.12
CA GLU A 64 32.69 -21.51 3.42
C GLU A 64 33.79 -20.66 2.79
N ASN A 65 34.88 -20.35 3.51
CA ASN A 65 35.97 -19.51 3.00
C ASN A 65 36.65 -20.14 1.77
N LYS A 66 36.88 -21.43 1.80
CA LYS A 66 37.51 -22.16 0.69
C LYS A 66 36.61 -22.19 -0.56
N ILE A 67 35.30 -22.25 -0.34
CA ILE A 67 34.30 -22.18 -1.43
C ILE A 67 34.29 -20.78 -2.04
N LEU A 68 34.29 -19.72 -1.23
CA LEU A 68 34.33 -18.33 -1.68
C LEU A 68 35.62 -18.01 -2.44
N GLU A 69 36.77 -18.49 -1.99
CA GLU A 69 38.08 -18.32 -2.65
C GLU A 69 38.12 -19.01 -4.04
N LYS A 70 37.55 -20.22 -4.13
CA LYS A 70 37.52 -21.00 -5.37
C LYS A 70 36.47 -20.53 -6.40
N ASN A 71 35.38 -19.96 -5.91
CA ASN A 71 34.26 -19.49 -6.73
C ASN A 71 34.28 -17.96 -6.81
N LYS A 72 35.15 -17.40 -7.64
CA LYS A 72 35.18 -15.95 -7.96
C LYS A 72 34.04 -15.53 -8.90
N GLU A 73 33.01 -16.35 -9.06
CA GLU A 73 31.85 -16.07 -9.90
C GLU A 73 30.96 -15.02 -9.23
N LYS A 74 30.42 -14.08 -9.99
CA LYS A 74 29.54 -12.99 -9.50
C LYS A 74 28.27 -13.47 -8.79
N HIS A 75 27.92 -14.75 -8.90
CA HIS A 75 26.70 -15.34 -8.38
C HIS A 75 26.86 -15.96 -6.97
N ILE A 76 28.09 -15.98 -6.42
CA ILE A 76 28.40 -16.54 -5.10
C ILE A 76 29.12 -15.48 -4.28
N SER A 77 28.59 -15.16 -3.10
CA SER A 77 29.13 -14.15 -2.20
C SER A 77 28.88 -14.51 -0.74
N LYS A 78 29.59 -13.85 0.16
CA LYS A 78 29.23 -13.93 1.59
C LYS A 78 27.83 -13.34 1.79
N THR A 79 26.99 -14.02 2.59
CA THR A 79 25.66 -13.50 2.96
C THR A 79 25.82 -12.18 3.71
N PRO A 80 25.22 -11.06 3.25
CA PRO A 80 25.25 -9.81 3.98
C PRO A 80 24.43 -9.94 5.27
N ASP A 81 24.87 -9.25 6.32
CA ASP A 81 24.02 -9.03 7.50
C ASP A 81 22.95 -7.97 7.15
N LEU A 82 21.70 -8.35 7.30
CA LEU A 82 20.54 -7.50 7.07
C LEU A 82 19.68 -7.35 8.34
N ALA A 83 20.23 -7.76 9.50
CA ALA A 83 19.52 -7.65 10.76
C ALA A 83 19.24 -6.16 11.08
N TYR A 84 18.02 -5.90 11.52
CA TYR A 84 17.69 -4.59 12.06
C TYR A 84 18.20 -4.49 13.50
N HIS A 85 18.92 -3.41 13.80
CA HIS A 85 19.39 -3.13 15.14
C HIS A 85 18.52 -2.07 15.80
N LEU A 86 17.87 -2.47 16.91
CA LEU A 86 17.07 -1.57 17.72
C LEU A 86 17.97 -0.50 18.37
N PRO A 87 17.61 0.80 18.32
CA PRO A 87 18.30 1.84 19.05
C PRO A 87 18.34 1.52 20.56
N LYS A 88 19.46 1.81 21.21
CA LYS A 88 19.67 1.57 22.64
C LYS A 88 19.91 2.88 23.38
N GLY A 89 19.30 3.05 24.54
CA GLY A 89 19.42 4.22 25.38
C GLY A 89 18.64 4.04 26.69
N GLU A 90 18.83 4.97 27.62
CA GLU A 90 18.19 4.93 28.95
C GLU A 90 17.27 6.13 29.19
N ASN A 91 17.56 7.26 28.53
CA ASN A 91 16.76 8.47 28.71
C ASN A 91 15.35 8.31 28.13
N ARG A 92 14.36 8.79 28.83
CA ARG A 92 12.95 8.73 28.43
C ARG A 92 12.35 10.11 28.31
N PRO A 93 11.37 10.30 27.40
CA PRO A 93 10.57 11.51 27.37
C PRO A 93 9.82 11.69 28.71
N SER A 94 9.54 12.93 29.09
CA SER A 94 8.75 13.23 30.30
C SER A 94 7.28 12.87 30.14
N LYS A 95 6.79 12.90 28.90
CA LYS A 95 5.44 12.49 28.51
C LYS A 95 5.54 11.33 27.52
N ARG A 96 4.59 10.41 27.55
CA ARG A 96 4.48 9.31 26.60
C ARG A 96 4.35 9.85 25.17
N PRO A 97 5.09 9.33 24.17
CA PRO A 97 4.88 9.70 22.79
C PRO A 97 3.46 9.37 22.33
N VAL A 98 2.85 10.29 21.59
CA VAL A 98 1.51 10.08 21.01
C VAL A 98 1.63 9.77 19.53
N VAL A 99 0.89 8.77 19.04
CA VAL A 99 0.82 8.39 17.64
C VAL A 99 -0.62 8.57 17.14
N VAL A 100 -0.82 9.49 16.20
CA VAL A 100 -2.15 9.79 15.64
C VAL A 100 -2.33 9.05 14.34
N GLY A 101 -3.26 8.09 14.34
CA GLY A 101 -3.53 7.16 13.25
C GLY A 101 -2.84 5.81 13.42
N PHE A 102 -3.56 4.72 13.13
CA PHE A 102 -3.10 3.33 13.29
C PHE A 102 -3.05 2.56 11.97
N GLY A 103 -2.69 3.27 10.87
CA GLY A 103 -2.26 2.67 9.62
C GLY A 103 -0.80 2.18 9.70
N PRO A 104 -0.20 1.67 8.59
CA PRO A 104 1.15 1.08 8.63
C PRO A 104 2.23 1.99 9.24
N ALA A 105 2.21 3.29 8.94
CA ALA A 105 3.18 4.23 9.51
C ALA A 105 3.02 4.37 11.03
N GLY A 106 1.79 4.58 11.52
CA GLY A 106 1.53 4.72 12.97
C GLY A 106 1.76 3.42 13.73
N MET A 107 1.37 2.29 13.15
CA MET A 107 1.56 0.97 13.74
C MET A 107 3.05 0.64 13.94
N PHE A 108 3.87 0.83 12.93
CA PHE A 108 5.31 0.54 13.04
C PHE A 108 6.09 1.61 13.82
N ALA A 109 5.62 2.86 13.85
CA ALA A 109 6.14 3.86 14.78
C ALA A 109 5.85 3.47 16.24
N ALA A 110 4.59 3.10 16.53
CA ALA A 110 4.18 2.67 17.87
C ALA A 110 4.89 1.37 18.30
N LEU A 111 5.01 0.39 17.40
CA LEU A 111 5.72 -0.85 17.68
C LEU A 111 7.17 -0.59 18.08
N LEU A 112 7.90 0.22 17.30
CA LEU A 112 9.30 0.52 17.59
C LEU A 112 9.45 1.30 18.91
N LEU A 113 8.59 2.30 19.16
CA LEU A 113 8.58 3.04 20.44
C LEU A 113 8.28 2.11 21.63
N ALA A 114 7.37 1.15 21.45
CA ALA A 114 7.05 0.15 22.49
C ALA A 114 8.22 -0.82 22.73
N GLU A 115 8.89 -1.32 21.69
CA GLU A 115 10.09 -2.16 21.79
C GLU A 115 11.23 -1.44 22.52
N MET A 116 11.34 -0.13 22.37
CA MET A 116 12.27 0.70 23.14
C MET A 116 11.79 1.03 24.57
N GLY A 117 10.61 0.54 24.98
CA GLY A 117 10.03 0.80 26.31
C GLY A 117 9.54 2.23 26.51
N LEU A 118 9.27 2.99 25.44
CA LEU A 118 8.79 4.38 25.50
C LEU A 118 7.28 4.47 25.66
N GLN A 119 6.56 3.35 25.72
CA GLN A 119 5.13 3.22 26.04
C GLN A 119 4.21 4.20 25.27
N PRO A 120 4.17 4.16 23.92
CA PRO A 120 3.38 5.10 23.13
C PRO A 120 1.89 5.01 23.43
N ILE A 121 1.16 6.12 23.21
CA ILE A 121 -0.30 6.18 23.17
C ILE A 121 -0.71 6.34 21.70
N VAL A 122 -1.43 5.36 21.16
CA VAL A 122 -1.96 5.39 19.80
C VAL A 122 -3.40 5.83 19.82
N LEU A 123 -3.75 6.78 18.95
CA LEU A 123 -5.08 7.37 18.82
C LEU A 123 -5.58 7.12 17.40
N GLU A 124 -6.50 6.17 17.24
CA GLU A 124 -7.14 5.85 15.97
C GLU A 124 -8.58 6.37 15.97
N ARG A 125 -8.95 7.09 14.89
CA ARG A 125 -10.29 7.70 14.80
C ARG A 125 -11.40 6.67 14.57
N GLY A 126 -11.10 5.60 13.83
CA GLY A 126 -12.05 4.53 13.56
C GLY A 126 -12.00 3.40 14.60
N GLY A 127 -12.73 2.33 14.30
CA GLY A 127 -12.82 1.16 15.16
C GLY A 127 -11.64 0.20 15.00
N ASP A 128 -11.57 -0.76 15.92
CA ASP A 128 -10.72 -1.94 15.76
C ASP A 128 -11.12 -2.75 14.50
N VAL A 129 -10.27 -3.68 14.09
CA VAL A 129 -10.45 -4.41 12.83
C VAL A 129 -11.77 -5.20 12.75
N ASP A 130 -12.30 -5.65 13.88
CA ASP A 130 -13.54 -6.44 13.93
C ASP A 130 -14.78 -5.54 13.77
N SER A 131 -14.87 -4.44 14.55
CA SER A 131 -15.95 -3.45 14.44
C SER A 131 -15.91 -2.70 13.10
N ARG A 132 -14.70 -2.40 12.61
CA ARG A 132 -14.47 -1.79 11.29
C ARG A 132 -14.98 -2.68 10.15
N LYS A 133 -14.72 -4.00 10.23
CA LYS A 133 -15.26 -4.95 9.24
C LYS A 133 -16.78 -4.90 9.19
N GLN A 134 -17.46 -4.86 10.34
CA GLN A 134 -18.92 -4.75 10.39
C GLN A 134 -19.42 -3.45 9.70
N ALA A 135 -18.77 -2.31 9.98
CA ALA A 135 -19.12 -1.03 9.35
C ALA A 135 -18.92 -1.06 7.83
N VAL A 136 -17.81 -1.64 7.35
CA VAL A 136 -17.51 -1.79 5.91
C VAL A 136 -18.49 -2.75 5.24
N ASP A 137 -18.79 -3.89 5.84
CA ASP A 137 -19.77 -4.86 5.29
C ASP A 137 -21.18 -4.22 5.21
N ALA A 138 -21.59 -3.48 6.24
CA ALA A 138 -22.86 -2.74 6.23
C ALA A 138 -22.89 -1.69 5.11
N PHE A 139 -21.81 -0.95 4.92
CA PHE A 139 -21.69 0.02 3.82
C PHE A 139 -21.81 -0.65 2.44
N TRP A 140 -21.10 -1.76 2.22
CA TRP A 140 -21.15 -2.48 0.93
C TRP A 140 -22.50 -3.16 0.66
N GLN A 141 -23.27 -3.48 1.69
CA GLN A 141 -24.60 -4.08 1.54
C GLN A 141 -25.72 -3.05 1.38
N THR A 142 -25.64 -1.96 2.11
CA THR A 142 -26.76 -1.01 2.28
C THR A 142 -26.50 0.40 1.75
N GLY A 143 -25.24 0.73 1.44
CA GLY A 143 -24.83 2.11 1.11
C GLY A 143 -24.76 3.04 2.31
N LYS A 144 -24.94 2.56 3.56
CA LYS A 144 -24.84 3.40 4.76
C LYS A 144 -23.38 3.54 5.17
N LEU A 145 -22.80 4.71 4.91
CA LEU A 145 -21.42 5.03 5.25
C LEU A 145 -21.28 5.41 6.73
N ASP A 146 -20.28 4.83 7.41
CA ASP A 146 -19.73 5.37 8.65
C ASP A 146 -18.50 6.23 8.30
N VAL A 147 -18.57 7.53 8.54
CA VAL A 147 -17.52 8.48 8.15
C VAL A 147 -16.26 8.37 9.01
N GLU A 148 -16.34 7.76 10.19
CA GLU A 148 -15.21 7.60 11.09
C GLU A 148 -14.63 6.17 11.05
N SER A 149 -15.39 5.15 10.57
CA SER A 149 -14.94 3.75 10.51
C SER A 149 -15.33 3.11 9.16
N ASN A 150 -14.39 3.07 8.22
CA ASN A 150 -14.64 2.67 6.84
C ASN A 150 -13.38 2.08 6.16
N VAL A 151 -13.33 1.98 4.83
CA VAL A 151 -12.17 1.45 4.09
C VAL A 151 -10.91 2.33 4.27
N GLN A 152 -11.05 3.60 4.63
CA GLN A 152 -9.92 4.53 4.81
C GLN A 152 -9.48 4.65 6.27
N PHE A 153 -10.42 4.62 7.22
CA PHE A 153 -10.21 4.86 8.64
C PHE A 153 -10.49 3.63 9.48
N GLY A 154 -9.74 3.49 10.55
CA GLY A 154 -9.76 2.38 11.49
C GLY A 154 -8.45 1.60 11.49
N GLU A 155 -8.37 0.61 12.37
CA GLU A 155 -7.18 -0.21 12.61
C GLU A 155 -6.57 -0.77 11.31
N GLY A 156 -5.26 -0.55 11.11
CA GLY A 156 -4.51 -0.97 9.94
C GLY A 156 -4.60 -0.01 8.74
N GLY A 157 -5.44 1.06 8.83
CA GLY A 157 -5.61 2.05 7.77
C GLY A 157 -6.17 1.47 6.46
N ALA A 158 -6.05 2.21 5.36
CA ALA A 158 -6.57 1.79 4.05
C ALA A 158 -5.96 0.47 3.53
N GLY A 159 -4.75 0.10 3.99
CA GLY A 159 -4.08 -1.13 3.62
C GLY A 159 -4.84 -2.41 3.99
N THR A 160 -5.62 -2.41 5.07
CA THR A 160 -6.37 -3.58 5.56
C THR A 160 -7.42 -4.08 4.56
N PHE A 161 -8.02 -3.18 3.79
CA PHE A 161 -9.01 -3.51 2.75
C PHE A 161 -8.41 -3.33 1.35
N SER A 162 -7.26 -3.96 1.11
CA SER A 162 -6.54 -3.96 -0.16
C SER A 162 -6.04 -5.36 -0.50
N ASP A 163 -5.31 -5.53 -1.60
CA ASP A 163 -4.59 -6.79 -1.91
C ASP A 163 -3.44 -7.08 -0.91
N GLY A 164 -3.09 -6.11 -0.06
CA GLY A 164 -1.99 -6.29 0.90
C GLY A 164 -0.62 -6.44 0.24
N LYS A 165 -0.37 -5.74 -0.88
CA LYS A 165 0.93 -5.76 -1.56
C LYS A 165 2.02 -5.17 -0.69
N LEU A 166 3.13 -5.90 -0.57
CA LEU A 166 4.30 -5.52 0.20
C LEU A 166 5.50 -5.14 -0.68
N THR A 167 5.29 -5.06 -1.99
CA THR A 167 6.36 -4.63 -2.91
C THR A 167 6.68 -3.16 -2.70
N THR A 168 7.96 -2.86 -2.54
CA THR A 168 8.48 -1.49 -2.45
C THR A 168 9.69 -1.31 -3.34
N ARG A 169 9.98 -0.06 -3.74
CA ARG A 169 11.19 0.31 -4.49
C ARG A 169 12.30 0.87 -3.62
N ILE A 170 11.99 1.17 -2.36
CA ILE A 170 13.00 1.67 -1.42
C ILE A 170 13.98 0.53 -1.07
N LYS A 171 15.26 0.91 -0.98
CA LYS A 171 16.34 0.01 -0.56
C LYS A 171 16.75 0.40 0.85
N ASP A 172 15.90 0.10 1.81
CA ASP A 172 16.10 0.43 3.21
C ASP A 172 16.13 -0.87 4.04
N PRO A 173 17.11 -1.07 4.94
CA PRO A 173 17.17 -2.27 5.78
C PRO A 173 15.95 -2.44 6.68
N ARG A 174 15.22 -1.36 7.01
CA ARG A 174 13.96 -1.42 7.77
C ARG A 174 12.87 -2.22 7.07
N CYS A 175 12.92 -2.34 5.72
CA CYS A 175 11.97 -3.18 4.97
C CYS A 175 11.98 -4.62 5.48
N ARG A 176 13.16 -5.16 5.82
CA ARG A 176 13.27 -6.52 6.31
C ARG A 176 12.61 -6.67 7.68
N LYS A 177 12.83 -5.73 8.61
CA LYS A 177 12.14 -5.71 9.91
C LYS A 177 10.62 -5.68 9.72
N VAL A 178 10.10 -4.84 8.82
CA VAL A 178 8.65 -4.78 8.55
C VAL A 178 8.09 -6.14 8.15
N LEU A 179 8.76 -6.85 7.23
CA LEU A 179 8.30 -8.16 6.77
C LEU A 179 8.41 -9.23 7.88
N GLU A 180 9.49 -9.22 8.66
CA GLU A 180 9.70 -10.14 9.78
C GLU A 180 8.61 -9.94 10.85
N GLU A 181 8.33 -8.70 11.25
CA GLU A 181 7.25 -8.38 12.18
C GLU A 181 5.86 -8.83 11.71
N MET A 182 5.60 -8.71 10.40
CA MET A 182 4.35 -9.21 9.83
C MET A 182 4.27 -10.74 9.88
N VAL A 183 5.37 -11.45 9.62
CA VAL A 183 5.40 -12.93 9.75
C VAL A 183 5.24 -13.35 11.19
N ASP A 184 5.93 -12.71 12.13
CA ASP A 184 5.77 -12.97 13.56
C ASP A 184 4.33 -12.72 14.03
N ALA A 185 3.61 -11.80 13.37
CA ALA A 185 2.19 -11.53 13.58
C ALA A 185 1.25 -12.45 12.79
N GLY A 186 1.77 -13.52 12.14
CA GLY A 186 0.98 -14.54 11.46
C GLY A 186 0.78 -14.34 9.95
N ALA A 187 1.52 -13.44 9.31
CA ALA A 187 1.54 -13.38 7.85
C ALA A 187 2.26 -14.61 7.27
N PRO A 188 1.93 -15.02 6.03
CA PRO A 188 2.60 -16.14 5.36
C PRO A 188 4.11 -15.92 5.23
N GLU A 189 4.92 -16.95 5.51
CA GLU A 189 6.39 -16.86 5.46
C GLU A 189 6.95 -16.47 4.08
N GLU A 190 6.21 -16.79 3.01
CA GLU A 190 6.61 -16.46 1.65
C GLU A 190 6.79 -14.97 1.39
N ILE A 191 6.19 -14.09 2.20
CA ILE A 191 6.42 -12.64 2.07
C ILE A 191 7.86 -12.25 2.33
N LEU A 192 8.63 -13.07 3.04
CA LEU A 192 10.04 -12.84 3.33
C LEU A 192 10.95 -13.05 2.12
N TYR A 193 10.49 -13.83 1.12
CA TYR A 193 11.33 -14.21 -0.01
C TYR A 193 10.68 -14.04 -1.38
N ASP A 194 9.38 -13.90 -1.49
CA ASP A 194 8.75 -13.66 -2.79
C ASP A 194 9.06 -12.27 -3.33
N ALA A 195 9.36 -12.20 -4.62
CA ALA A 195 9.68 -10.93 -5.29
C ALA A 195 8.47 -9.98 -5.40
N LYS A 196 7.26 -10.53 -5.32
CA LYS A 196 5.99 -9.80 -5.32
C LYS A 196 5.12 -10.24 -4.12
N PRO A 197 5.59 -9.99 -2.88
CA PRO A 197 4.90 -10.45 -1.69
C PRO A 197 3.55 -9.73 -1.51
N HIS A 198 2.54 -10.48 -1.07
CA HIS A 198 1.23 -9.97 -0.68
C HIS A 198 0.65 -10.82 0.46
N ILE A 199 -0.28 -10.25 1.20
CA ILE A 199 -0.92 -10.96 2.31
C ILE A 199 -2.38 -11.31 1.98
N GLY A 200 -3.11 -10.43 1.30
CA GLY A 200 -4.55 -10.52 1.08
C GLY A 200 -5.36 -9.88 2.21
N THR A 201 -6.53 -9.33 1.86
CA THR A 201 -7.37 -8.59 2.82
C THR A 201 -7.93 -9.50 3.94
N ASP A 202 -8.12 -10.78 3.66
CA ASP A 202 -8.59 -11.80 4.60
C ASP A 202 -7.59 -12.09 5.72
N LEU A 203 -6.31 -12.31 5.39
CA LEU A 203 -5.26 -12.60 6.37
C LEU A 203 -4.74 -11.35 7.06
N LEU A 204 -4.67 -10.22 6.36
CA LEU A 204 -4.06 -8.98 6.88
C LEU A 204 -4.77 -8.47 8.14
N ARG A 205 -6.08 -8.71 8.29
CA ARG A 205 -6.83 -8.36 9.50
C ARG A 205 -6.27 -9.05 10.76
N GLY A 206 -5.96 -10.34 10.65
CA GLY A 206 -5.33 -11.09 11.74
C GLY A 206 -3.94 -10.55 12.10
N VAL A 207 -3.13 -10.27 11.09
CA VAL A 207 -1.78 -9.71 11.26
C VAL A 207 -1.82 -8.36 11.98
N VAL A 208 -2.71 -7.46 11.57
CA VAL A 208 -2.88 -6.14 12.18
C VAL A 208 -3.28 -6.25 13.65
N LYS A 209 -4.21 -7.17 13.99
CA LYS A 209 -4.63 -7.43 15.35
C LYS A 209 -3.48 -7.94 16.22
N GLN A 210 -2.67 -8.88 15.73
CA GLN A 210 -1.51 -9.41 16.46
C GLN A 210 -0.43 -8.33 16.69
N LEU A 211 -0.19 -7.44 15.72
CA LEU A 211 0.71 -6.30 15.90
C LEU A 211 0.22 -5.34 16.99
N ARG A 212 -1.08 -5.06 17.06
CA ARG A 212 -1.68 -4.29 18.16
C ARG A 212 -1.44 -4.95 19.52
N GLU A 213 -1.74 -6.24 19.61
CA GLU A 213 -1.57 -7.00 20.86
C GLU A 213 -0.11 -7.01 21.30
N LYS A 214 0.84 -7.11 20.37
CA LYS A 214 2.28 -6.97 20.64
C LYS A 214 2.61 -5.59 21.21
N ILE A 215 2.13 -4.52 20.61
CA ILE A 215 2.34 -3.14 21.11
C ILE A 215 1.83 -2.99 22.54
N ILE A 216 0.62 -3.50 22.82
CA ILE A 216 0.01 -3.45 24.16
C ILE A 216 0.83 -4.28 25.16
N SER A 217 1.26 -5.48 24.80
CA SER A 217 2.08 -6.33 25.67
C SER A 217 3.43 -5.71 26.04
N LEU A 218 3.95 -4.82 25.19
CA LEU A 218 5.17 -4.04 25.42
C LEU A 218 4.92 -2.73 26.20
N GLY A 219 3.70 -2.52 26.72
CA GLY A 219 3.34 -1.36 27.53
C GLY A 219 2.81 -0.16 26.73
N GLY A 220 2.58 -0.30 25.43
CA GLY A 220 1.87 0.68 24.63
C GLY A 220 0.37 0.67 24.93
N GLU A 221 -0.32 1.73 24.51
CA GLU A 221 -1.77 1.87 24.65
C GLU A 221 -2.38 2.17 23.28
N VAL A 222 -3.49 1.53 22.91
CA VAL A 222 -4.18 1.77 21.64
C VAL A 222 -5.63 2.12 21.95
N ARG A 223 -6.06 3.29 21.49
CA ARG A 223 -7.41 3.81 21.66
C ARG A 223 -8.10 3.96 20.32
N PHE A 224 -9.24 3.31 20.19
CA PHE A 224 -10.13 3.44 19.03
C PHE A 224 -11.21 4.49 19.29
N PHE A 225 -11.85 4.97 18.21
CA PHE A 225 -12.83 6.06 18.27
C PHE A 225 -12.26 7.31 18.96
N ALA A 226 -10.94 7.50 18.83
CA ALA A 226 -10.15 8.55 19.47
C ALA A 226 -9.64 9.56 18.42
N LYS A 227 -10.57 10.28 17.79
CA LYS A 227 -10.27 11.29 16.78
C LYS A 227 -9.63 12.52 17.43
N VAL A 228 -8.44 12.87 16.96
CA VAL A 228 -7.75 14.12 17.33
C VAL A 228 -8.37 15.29 16.57
N THR A 229 -8.78 16.33 17.31
CA THR A 229 -9.48 17.51 16.78
C THR A 229 -8.76 18.82 17.05
N GLY A 230 -7.64 18.80 17.78
CA GLY A 230 -6.88 20.01 18.07
C GLY A 230 -5.58 19.75 18.81
N PHE A 231 -4.81 20.81 18.97
CA PHE A 231 -3.52 20.81 19.67
C PHE A 231 -3.46 21.95 20.69
N GLN A 232 -2.70 21.73 21.75
CA GLN A 232 -2.28 22.81 22.64
C GLN A 232 -0.82 23.15 22.35
N TRP A 233 -0.54 24.43 22.18
CA TRP A 233 0.80 24.93 21.87
C TRP A 233 1.35 25.82 22.96
N GLU A 234 2.66 25.78 23.16
CA GLU A 234 3.44 26.76 23.87
C GLU A 234 4.68 27.09 23.01
N ASN A 235 4.77 28.33 22.51
CA ASN A 235 5.85 28.79 21.62
C ASN A 235 6.06 27.83 20.41
N ASP A 236 4.97 27.47 19.71
CA ASP A 236 4.95 26.49 18.60
C ASP A 236 5.41 25.07 18.96
N ARG A 237 5.59 24.76 20.24
CA ARG A 237 5.85 23.39 20.75
C ARG A 237 4.55 22.76 21.23
N VAL A 238 4.29 21.54 20.80
CA VAL A 238 3.12 20.79 21.25
C VAL A 238 3.23 20.48 22.76
N GLN A 239 2.11 20.68 23.47
CA GLN A 239 1.96 20.36 24.90
C GLN A 239 0.89 19.28 25.11
N ALA A 240 -0.11 19.22 24.23
CA ALA A 240 -1.16 18.23 24.28
C ALA A 240 -1.90 18.12 22.95
N VAL A 241 -2.63 17.03 22.80
CA VAL A 241 -3.65 16.85 21.75
C VAL A 241 -5.04 16.79 22.40
N PHE A 242 -6.07 17.26 21.67
CA PHE A 242 -7.46 17.18 22.09
C PHE A 242 -8.20 16.14 21.26
N LEU A 243 -9.03 15.34 21.91
CA LEU A 243 -9.92 14.40 21.26
C LEU A 243 -11.31 15.01 21.01
N GLN A 244 -12.08 14.40 20.13
CA GLN A 244 -13.45 14.83 19.80
C GLN A 244 -14.39 14.84 21.02
N ASN A 245 -14.16 13.98 22.01
CA ASN A 245 -14.92 13.94 23.26
C ASN A 245 -14.52 15.01 24.29
N GLY A 246 -13.57 15.91 23.94
CA GLY A 246 -13.03 16.95 24.82
C GLY A 246 -11.88 16.50 25.72
N GLU A 247 -11.48 15.24 25.69
CA GLU A 247 -10.33 14.74 26.47
C GLU A 247 -9.04 15.39 25.98
N LYS A 248 -8.19 15.77 26.94
CA LYS A 248 -6.85 16.30 26.70
C LYS A 248 -5.80 15.24 27.04
N ILE A 249 -4.89 14.95 26.10
CA ILE A 249 -3.76 14.05 26.29
C ILE A 249 -2.47 14.86 26.19
N GLU A 250 -1.72 14.92 27.29
CA GLU A 250 -0.43 15.61 27.31
C GLU A 250 0.59 14.88 26.45
N ALA A 251 1.34 15.63 25.63
CA ALA A 251 2.35 15.08 24.72
C ALA A 251 3.42 16.13 24.41
N GLU A 252 4.67 15.70 24.33
CA GLU A 252 5.81 16.51 23.88
C GLU A 252 6.37 16.02 22.54
N ASP A 253 5.99 14.81 22.12
CA ASP A 253 6.30 14.19 20.83
C ASP A 253 5.05 13.52 20.25
N VAL A 254 4.62 13.98 19.07
CA VAL A 254 3.42 13.49 18.39
C VAL A 254 3.75 13.07 16.97
N VAL A 255 3.55 11.80 16.66
CA VAL A 255 3.65 11.27 15.30
C VAL A 255 2.31 11.47 14.59
N LEU A 256 2.30 12.18 13.45
CA LEU A 256 1.11 12.36 12.61
C LEU A 256 1.12 11.34 11.46
N ALA A 257 0.48 10.19 11.67
CA ALA A 257 0.37 9.10 10.71
C ALA A 257 -1.05 8.98 10.11
N LEU A 258 -1.59 10.11 9.65
CA LEU A 258 -3.01 10.37 9.36
C LEU A 258 -3.58 9.58 8.17
N GLY A 259 -2.72 9.02 7.27
CA GLY A 259 -3.15 8.55 5.96
C GLY A 259 -3.61 9.70 5.03
N HIS A 260 -3.82 9.39 3.75
CA HIS A 260 -4.13 10.42 2.74
C HIS A 260 -5.59 10.90 2.75
N SER A 261 -6.48 10.28 3.53
CA SER A 261 -7.93 10.54 3.51
C SER A 261 -8.44 11.42 4.66
N ALA A 262 -7.59 11.77 5.65
CA ALA A 262 -7.96 12.58 6.81
C ALA A 262 -8.10 14.08 6.46
N ARG A 263 -9.05 14.42 5.59
CA ARG A 263 -9.20 15.75 4.97
C ARG A 263 -9.60 16.83 5.96
N ASP A 264 -10.39 16.49 6.95
CA ASP A 264 -10.72 17.35 8.09
C ASP A 264 -9.46 17.70 8.90
N THR A 265 -8.60 16.72 9.15
CA THR A 265 -7.33 16.95 9.85
C THR A 265 -6.37 17.79 8.99
N PHE A 266 -6.31 17.61 7.67
CA PHE A 266 -5.51 18.51 6.80
C PHE A 266 -6.00 19.95 6.85
N THR A 267 -7.33 20.17 6.95
CA THR A 267 -7.89 21.51 7.14
C THR A 267 -7.45 22.08 8.49
N LEU A 268 -7.55 21.31 9.57
CA LEU A 268 -7.05 21.70 10.89
C LEU A 268 -5.55 22.06 10.85
N LEU A 269 -4.70 21.23 10.19
CA LEU A 269 -3.27 21.50 10.08
C LEU A 269 -2.98 22.81 9.32
N TYR A 270 -3.78 23.13 8.30
CA TYR A 270 -3.67 24.39 7.57
C TYR A 270 -4.04 25.58 8.47
N GLU A 271 -5.15 25.51 9.21
CA GLU A 271 -5.60 26.53 10.15
C GLU A 271 -4.58 26.75 11.29
N GLU A 272 -3.97 25.68 11.77
CA GLU A 272 -2.87 25.68 12.75
C GLU A 272 -1.50 26.12 12.17
N LYS A 273 -1.46 26.56 10.89
CA LYS A 273 -0.30 27.11 10.19
C LYS A 273 0.87 26.15 10.05
N PHE A 274 0.61 24.87 9.89
CA PHE A 274 1.65 23.93 9.47
C PHE A 274 2.24 24.29 8.10
N ALA A 275 3.48 23.93 7.87
CA ALA A 275 4.10 24.07 6.56
C ALA A 275 3.57 22.95 5.63
N LEU A 276 2.63 23.29 4.77
CA LEU A 276 2.02 22.39 3.81
C LEU A 276 2.38 22.80 2.38
N GLU A 277 2.56 21.83 1.49
CA GLU A 277 2.74 22.08 0.05
C GLU A 277 1.84 21.16 -0.78
N GLN A 278 1.47 21.62 -1.97
CA GLN A 278 0.81 20.81 -2.97
C GLN A 278 1.74 19.70 -3.46
N LYS A 279 1.18 18.55 -3.73
CA LYS A 279 1.92 17.40 -4.25
C LYS A 279 1.19 16.83 -5.47
N PRO A 280 1.89 16.53 -6.59
CA PRO A 280 1.28 15.83 -7.71
C PRO A 280 0.83 14.43 -7.27
N PHE A 281 -0.28 13.98 -7.86
CA PHE A 281 -0.87 12.66 -7.61
C PHE A 281 -1.44 12.08 -8.91
N ALA A 282 -2.29 11.06 -8.84
CA ALA A 282 -2.97 10.53 -9.99
C ALA A 282 -4.39 10.10 -9.64
N MET A 283 -5.30 10.26 -10.56
CA MET A 283 -6.71 9.88 -10.45
C MET A 283 -7.20 9.22 -11.73
N GLY A 284 -8.30 8.49 -11.62
CA GLY A 284 -8.91 7.86 -12.78
C GLY A 284 -10.03 6.90 -12.41
N VAL A 285 -9.98 5.71 -12.97
CA VAL A 285 -11.00 4.68 -12.83
C VAL A 285 -10.40 3.36 -12.36
N ARG A 286 -11.22 2.43 -11.87
CA ARG A 286 -10.91 1.01 -11.84
C ARG A 286 -11.33 0.36 -13.15
N ILE A 287 -10.45 -0.43 -13.75
CA ILE A 287 -10.74 -1.25 -14.92
C ILE A 287 -10.78 -2.72 -14.52
N GLU A 288 -11.82 -3.44 -14.95
CA GLU A 288 -12.01 -4.86 -14.68
C GLU A 288 -11.93 -5.70 -15.95
N HIS A 289 -11.29 -6.87 -15.82
CA HIS A 289 -11.15 -7.88 -16.88
C HIS A 289 -11.36 -9.29 -16.30
N PRO A 290 -11.70 -10.30 -17.10
CA PRO A 290 -11.64 -11.69 -16.64
C PRO A 290 -10.21 -12.06 -16.25
N GLN A 291 -10.00 -12.60 -15.03
CA GLN A 291 -8.66 -13.03 -14.59
C GLN A 291 -8.08 -14.10 -15.53
N ALA A 292 -8.90 -15.04 -15.98
CA ALA A 292 -8.47 -16.08 -16.91
C ALA A 292 -7.87 -15.54 -18.22
N MET A 293 -8.40 -14.40 -18.72
CA MET A 293 -7.82 -13.74 -19.90
C MET A 293 -6.42 -13.22 -19.59
N ILE A 294 -6.23 -12.59 -18.43
CA ILE A 294 -4.92 -12.07 -18.02
C ILE A 294 -3.91 -13.21 -17.87
N ASP A 295 -4.31 -14.31 -17.22
CA ASP A 295 -3.47 -15.50 -17.03
C ASP A 295 -3.02 -16.09 -18.38
N ALA A 296 -3.97 -16.28 -19.30
CA ALA A 296 -3.67 -16.80 -20.64
C ALA A 296 -2.73 -15.87 -21.44
N VAL A 297 -2.93 -14.55 -21.35
CA VAL A 297 -2.08 -13.57 -22.03
C VAL A 297 -0.68 -13.54 -21.43
N GLN A 298 -0.54 -13.67 -20.12
CA GLN A 298 0.76 -13.61 -19.43
C GLN A 298 1.52 -14.93 -19.50
N TYR A 299 0.84 -16.06 -19.35
CA TYR A 299 1.48 -17.36 -19.13
C TYR A 299 1.27 -18.39 -20.27
N GLY A 300 0.29 -18.18 -21.17
CA GLY A 300 -0.06 -19.17 -22.18
C GLY A 300 -0.52 -20.48 -21.54
N ASP A 301 0.00 -21.61 -22.00
CA ASP A 301 -0.37 -22.95 -21.51
C ASP A 301 -0.02 -23.20 -20.04
N ALA A 302 0.92 -22.43 -19.48
CA ALA A 302 1.31 -22.54 -18.07
C ALA A 302 0.31 -21.86 -17.11
N ALA A 303 -0.72 -21.20 -17.61
CA ALA A 303 -1.72 -20.50 -16.79
C ALA A 303 -2.40 -21.40 -15.74
N ALA A 304 -2.62 -22.68 -16.07
CA ALA A 304 -3.29 -23.63 -15.17
C ALA A 304 -2.47 -24.04 -13.93
N ILE A 305 -1.17 -23.79 -13.92
CA ILE A 305 -0.27 -24.21 -12.83
C ILE A 305 0.46 -23.06 -12.14
N LEU A 306 0.20 -21.84 -12.58
CA LEU A 306 0.81 -20.62 -12.01
C LEU A 306 -0.20 -19.84 -11.19
N PRO A 307 0.27 -19.05 -10.21
CA PRO A 307 -0.61 -18.15 -9.47
C PRO A 307 -1.24 -17.11 -10.41
N ALA A 308 -2.36 -16.53 -10.00
CA ALA A 308 -3.05 -15.48 -10.76
C ALA A 308 -2.08 -14.39 -11.23
N ALA A 309 -2.11 -14.12 -12.53
CA ALA A 309 -1.18 -13.20 -13.18
C ALA A 309 -1.50 -11.74 -12.82
N ASP A 310 -0.44 -10.97 -12.65
CA ASP A 310 -0.51 -9.52 -12.54
C ASP A 310 0.04 -8.84 -13.79
N TYR A 311 -0.27 -7.55 -13.93
CA TYR A 311 0.29 -6.71 -14.99
C TYR A 311 0.59 -5.30 -14.50
N ARG A 312 1.46 -4.64 -15.26
CA ARG A 312 1.77 -3.23 -15.09
C ARG A 312 1.94 -2.58 -16.45
N LEU A 313 1.10 -1.60 -16.75
CA LEU A 313 1.09 -0.87 -18.01
C LEU A 313 1.34 0.61 -17.77
N THR A 314 2.06 1.23 -18.67
CA THR A 314 2.32 2.68 -18.66
C THR A 314 2.23 3.21 -20.08
N TYR A 315 1.73 4.43 -20.20
CA TYR A 315 1.67 5.16 -21.45
C TYR A 315 1.92 6.64 -21.18
N THR A 316 2.57 7.33 -22.09
CA THR A 316 2.70 8.78 -22.06
C THR A 316 1.97 9.34 -23.27
N THR A 317 1.00 10.22 -23.03
CA THR A 317 0.18 10.82 -24.10
C THR A 317 0.97 11.78 -24.97
N GLN A 318 0.42 12.14 -26.12
CA GLN A 318 1.00 13.16 -27.00
C GLN A 318 1.16 14.52 -26.30
N LYS A 319 0.29 14.83 -25.33
CA LYS A 319 0.40 16.01 -24.46
C LYS A 319 1.35 15.80 -23.26
N ASN A 320 2.23 14.81 -23.32
CA ASN A 320 3.22 14.46 -22.28
C ASN A 320 2.64 14.19 -20.88
N ARG A 321 1.42 13.63 -20.80
CA ARG A 321 0.78 13.23 -19.56
C ARG A 321 0.89 11.72 -19.35
N GLY A 322 1.36 11.31 -18.17
CA GLY A 322 1.46 9.89 -17.84
C GLY A 322 0.10 9.26 -17.54
N VAL A 323 -0.14 8.10 -18.14
CA VAL A 323 -1.26 7.21 -17.80
C VAL A 323 -0.70 5.85 -17.44
N TYR A 324 -1.15 5.26 -16.33
CA TYR A 324 -0.59 3.99 -15.88
C TYR A 324 -1.57 3.17 -15.04
N THR A 325 -1.35 1.86 -15.03
CA THR A 325 -2.05 0.96 -14.12
C THR A 325 -1.39 0.98 -12.74
N PHE A 326 -2.19 0.99 -11.70
CA PHE A 326 -1.73 1.04 -10.32
C PHE A 326 -2.55 0.08 -9.43
N CYS A 327 -1.93 -0.45 -8.39
CA CYS A 327 -2.56 -1.35 -7.44
C CYS A 327 -3.47 -2.40 -8.12
N MET A 328 -2.91 -3.11 -9.13
CA MET A 328 -3.62 -4.20 -9.82
C MET A 328 -3.87 -5.34 -8.83
N CYS A 329 -5.11 -5.78 -8.73
CA CYS A 329 -5.60 -6.81 -7.82
C CYS A 329 -6.00 -8.04 -8.64
N PRO A 330 -5.14 -9.08 -8.74
CA PRO A 330 -5.49 -10.32 -9.41
C PRO A 330 -6.61 -11.03 -8.66
N GLY A 331 -7.54 -11.66 -9.38
CA GLY A 331 -8.65 -12.41 -8.79
C GLY A 331 -9.35 -11.61 -7.69
N GLY A 332 -9.65 -10.33 -7.93
CA GLY A 332 -10.10 -9.40 -6.91
C GLY A 332 -11.39 -8.67 -7.26
N TYR A 333 -11.71 -7.66 -6.46
CA TYR A 333 -12.97 -6.93 -6.49
C TYR A 333 -12.71 -5.42 -6.49
N VAL A 334 -13.57 -4.67 -7.16
CA VAL A 334 -13.69 -3.23 -6.98
C VAL A 334 -14.61 -2.98 -5.78
N VAL A 335 -14.21 -2.07 -4.89
CA VAL A 335 -14.92 -1.82 -3.63
C VAL A 335 -15.22 -0.35 -3.42
N ALA A 336 -16.33 -0.07 -2.71
CA ALA A 336 -16.65 1.26 -2.24
C ALA A 336 -15.67 1.68 -1.14
N ALA A 337 -14.97 2.80 -1.35
CA ALA A 337 -13.92 3.31 -0.49
C ALA A 337 -14.15 4.76 -0.05
N ALA A 338 -15.38 5.22 -0.09
CA ALA A 338 -15.78 6.53 0.41
C ALA A 338 -15.48 6.69 1.91
N SER A 339 -15.21 7.92 2.33
CA SER A 339 -15.01 8.31 3.73
C SER A 339 -15.65 9.66 4.08
N GLU A 340 -16.38 10.26 3.14
CA GLU A 340 -17.11 11.51 3.32
C GLU A 340 -18.51 11.36 2.71
N GLU A 341 -19.51 11.93 3.37
CA GLU A 341 -20.88 11.93 2.85
C GLU A 341 -21.00 12.69 1.52
N GLY A 342 -21.83 12.18 0.62
CA GLY A 342 -22.04 12.79 -0.69
C GLY A 342 -20.85 12.70 -1.65
N ARG A 343 -19.83 11.88 -1.34
CA ARG A 343 -18.63 11.69 -2.16
C ARG A 343 -18.35 10.22 -2.37
N LEU A 344 -18.15 9.84 -3.62
CA LEU A 344 -17.91 8.44 -4.00
C LEU A 344 -16.45 8.25 -4.39
N ALA A 345 -15.80 7.28 -3.78
CA ALA A 345 -14.47 6.81 -4.16
C ALA A 345 -14.48 5.29 -4.28
N VAL A 346 -13.70 4.77 -5.22
CA VAL A 346 -13.52 3.33 -5.41
C VAL A 346 -12.08 2.93 -5.14
N ASN A 347 -11.87 1.68 -4.76
CA ASN A 347 -10.57 1.04 -4.63
C ASN A 347 -10.68 -0.41 -5.10
N GLY A 348 -9.58 -1.17 -5.08
CA GLY A 348 -9.57 -2.60 -5.34
C GLY A 348 -8.94 -3.38 -4.21
N MET A 349 -9.42 -4.59 -4.03
CA MET A 349 -8.85 -5.55 -3.09
C MET A 349 -8.84 -6.96 -3.68
N SER A 350 -8.04 -7.85 -3.10
CA SER A 350 -8.13 -9.29 -3.30
C SER A 350 -7.85 -10.04 -2.01
N GLU A 351 -8.37 -11.25 -1.93
CA GLU A 351 -8.01 -12.21 -0.89
C GLU A 351 -6.63 -12.81 -1.16
N HIS A 352 -6.08 -13.51 -0.20
CA HIS A 352 -4.79 -14.18 -0.34
C HIS A 352 -4.77 -15.16 -1.53
N ALA A 353 -5.83 -15.93 -1.69
CA ALA A 353 -5.95 -16.92 -2.76
C ALA A 353 -6.02 -16.30 -4.17
N ARG A 354 -6.47 -15.05 -4.31
CA ARG A 354 -6.63 -14.36 -5.61
C ARG A 354 -7.44 -15.16 -6.63
N ASP A 355 -8.50 -15.83 -6.18
CA ASP A 355 -9.33 -16.76 -6.94
C ASP A 355 -10.64 -16.16 -7.47
N GLY A 356 -10.83 -14.85 -7.32
CA GLY A 356 -11.96 -14.13 -7.89
C GLY A 356 -11.96 -14.17 -9.42
N LYS A 357 -13.15 -14.05 -10.03
CA LYS A 357 -13.34 -14.11 -11.48
C LYS A 357 -12.66 -12.97 -12.24
N ASN A 358 -12.62 -11.79 -11.65
CA ASN A 358 -12.07 -10.59 -12.28
C ASN A 358 -10.68 -10.25 -11.74
N ALA A 359 -9.84 -9.77 -12.64
CA ALA A 359 -8.68 -8.93 -12.32
C ALA A 359 -9.14 -7.47 -12.35
N ASN A 360 -8.67 -6.64 -11.45
CA ASN A 360 -8.91 -5.20 -11.55
C ASN A 360 -7.65 -4.38 -11.27
N SER A 361 -7.57 -3.20 -11.85
CA SER A 361 -6.52 -2.23 -11.51
C SER A 361 -7.04 -0.80 -11.60
N ALA A 362 -6.47 0.10 -10.84
CA ALA A 362 -6.61 1.51 -11.15
C ALA A 362 -5.97 1.81 -12.51
N LEU A 363 -6.63 2.60 -13.34
CA LEU A 363 -6.11 3.21 -14.55
C LEU A 363 -6.09 4.72 -14.32
N LEU A 364 -4.91 5.24 -14.05
CA LEU A 364 -4.72 6.59 -13.50
C LEU A 364 -4.05 7.52 -14.48
N VAL A 365 -4.50 8.76 -14.49
CA VAL A 365 -3.91 9.90 -15.19
C VAL A 365 -3.15 10.75 -14.18
N GLN A 366 -1.94 11.18 -14.51
CA GLN A 366 -1.17 12.12 -13.69
C GLN A 366 -1.91 13.46 -13.55
N ILE A 367 -1.95 13.98 -12.34
CA ILE A 367 -2.51 15.28 -11.97
C ILE A 367 -1.40 16.12 -11.35
N PHE A 368 -1.22 17.31 -11.87
CA PHE A 368 -0.19 18.24 -11.44
C PHE A 368 -0.78 19.43 -10.69
N PRO A 369 0.01 20.17 -9.89
CA PRO A 369 -0.48 21.36 -9.20
C PRO A 369 -1.15 22.39 -10.12
N GLU A 370 -0.70 22.51 -11.36
CA GLU A 370 -1.26 23.42 -12.36
C GLU A 370 -2.72 23.06 -12.75
N ASP A 371 -3.11 21.80 -12.56
CA ASP A 371 -4.47 21.31 -12.85
C ASP A 371 -5.48 21.73 -11.76
N PHE A 372 -5.01 22.16 -10.57
CA PHE A 372 -5.90 22.49 -9.44
C PHE A 372 -6.51 23.90 -9.54
N GLY A 373 -5.99 24.75 -10.42
CA GLY A 373 -6.49 26.11 -10.62
C GLY A 373 -6.27 27.05 -9.42
N SER A 374 -5.43 26.68 -8.46
CA SER A 374 -5.16 27.47 -7.24
C SER A 374 -3.83 27.07 -6.61
N ASP A 375 -3.11 28.06 -6.06
CA ASP A 375 -1.88 27.87 -5.28
C ASP A 375 -2.13 27.48 -3.81
N HIS A 376 -3.40 27.36 -3.40
CA HIS A 376 -3.75 27.00 -2.04
C HIS A 376 -3.24 25.59 -1.70
N PRO A 377 -2.53 25.36 -0.57
CA PRO A 377 -1.94 24.04 -0.24
C PRO A 377 -2.92 22.87 -0.27
N LEU A 378 -4.20 23.11 -0.02
CA LEU A 378 -5.25 22.10 -0.05
C LEU A 378 -5.97 21.95 -1.41
N ALA A 379 -5.55 22.68 -2.46
CA ALA A 379 -6.26 22.70 -3.75
C ALA A 379 -6.36 21.30 -4.38
N GLY A 380 -5.31 20.47 -4.29
CA GLY A 380 -5.36 19.09 -4.78
C GLY A 380 -6.39 18.22 -4.05
N MET A 381 -6.58 18.43 -2.75
CA MET A 381 -7.62 17.78 -1.96
C MET A 381 -9.03 18.23 -2.40
N LEU A 382 -9.21 19.51 -2.67
CA LEU A 382 -10.47 20.05 -3.17
C LEU A 382 -10.80 19.53 -4.56
N PHE A 383 -9.80 19.41 -5.44
CA PHE A 383 -9.95 18.79 -6.76
C PHE A 383 -10.42 17.32 -6.66
N GLN A 384 -9.84 16.53 -5.73
CA GLN A 384 -10.32 15.16 -5.47
C GLN A 384 -11.79 15.17 -5.02
N ARG A 385 -12.17 16.04 -4.07
CA ARG A 385 -13.53 16.15 -3.55
C ARG A 385 -14.54 16.47 -4.64
N GLU A 386 -14.21 17.37 -5.55
CA GLU A 386 -15.08 17.75 -6.67
C GLU A 386 -15.40 16.54 -7.56
N LEU A 387 -14.37 15.75 -7.95
CA LEU A 387 -14.60 14.59 -8.80
C LEU A 387 -15.33 13.45 -8.07
N GLU A 388 -15.10 13.28 -6.77
CA GLU A 388 -15.84 12.34 -5.93
C GLU A 388 -17.32 12.72 -5.79
N GLU A 389 -17.63 14.01 -5.70
CA GLU A 389 -19.00 14.53 -5.68
C GLU A 389 -19.69 14.34 -7.02
N ARG A 390 -19.01 14.66 -8.14
CA ARG A 390 -19.52 14.40 -9.49
C ARG A 390 -19.82 12.91 -9.71
N ALA A 391 -18.93 12.02 -9.25
CA ALA A 391 -19.15 10.57 -9.33
C ALA A 391 -20.35 10.12 -8.47
N PHE A 392 -20.53 10.69 -7.27
CA PHE A 392 -21.67 10.41 -6.42
C PHE A 392 -23.00 10.82 -7.09
N LEU A 393 -23.05 12.00 -7.71
CA LEU A 393 -24.22 12.49 -8.43
C LEU A 393 -24.50 11.67 -9.69
N ALA A 394 -23.47 11.32 -10.49
CA ALA A 394 -23.59 10.47 -11.66
C ALA A 394 -24.09 9.06 -11.31
N GLY A 395 -23.77 8.56 -10.11
CA GLY A 395 -24.34 7.33 -9.55
C GLY A 395 -25.80 7.45 -9.09
N GLY A 396 -26.36 8.65 -9.08
CA GLY A 396 -27.76 8.91 -8.69
C GLY A 396 -27.95 9.44 -7.28
N GLY A 397 -26.91 10.06 -6.69
CA GLY A 397 -26.96 10.65 -5.34
C GLY A 397 -26.95 9.61 -4.22
N SER A 398 -26.38 8.45 -4.50
CA SER A 398 -26.16 7.35 -3.55
C SER A 398 -24.75 6.78 -3.75
N TYR A 399 -24.36 5.77 -3.00
CA TYR A 399 -23.05 5.11 -3.21
C TYR A 399 -23.10 4.02 -4.31
N THR A 400 -24.03 4.14 -5.25
CA THR A 400 -24.02 3.40 -6.51
C THR A 400 -22.94 3.96 -7.41
N ALA A 401 -21.97 3.13 -7.85
CA ALA A 401 -20.84 3.62 -8.63
C ALA A 401 -21.21 3.84 -10.11
N PRO A 402 -20.80 4.97 -10.70
CA PRO A 402 -20.90 5.17 -12.15
C PRO A 402 -19.93 4.25 -12.88
N VAL A 403 -20.44 3.53 -13.88
CA VAL A 403 -19.66 2.61 -14.72
C VAL A 403 -19.87 2.91 -16.19
N GLN A 404 -18.83 2.63 -17.00
CA GLN A 404 -18.91 2.66 -18.45
C GLN A 404 -18.06 1.55 -19.03
N THR A 405 -18.51 0.85 -20.08
CA THR A 405 -17.67 -0.12 -20.76
C THR A 405 -16.60 0.58 -21.62
N VAL A 406 -15.44 -0.06 -21.78
CA VAL A 406 -14.35 0.48 -22.61
C VAL A 406 -14.82 0.73 -24.05
N GLY A 407 -15.63 -0.17 -24.61
CA GLY A 407 -16.17 0.00 -25.96
C GLY A 407 -17.07 1.24 -26.07
N SER A 408 -17.98 1.45 -25.11
CA SER A 408 -18.82 2.65 -25.03
C SER A 408 -17.99 3.93 -24.84
N PHE A 409 -17.01 3.89 -23.94
CA PHE A 409 -16.09 5.02 -23.69
C PHE A 409 -15.24 5.40 -24.90
N LEU A 410 -14.85 4.43 -25.72
CA LEU A 410 -14.09 4.65 -26.96
C LEU A 410 -14.98 4.93 -28.20
N GLY A 411 -16.32 4.98 -28.03
CA GLY A 411 -17.26 5.19 -29.13
C GLY A 411 -17.40 3.99 -30.09
N LYS A 412 -17.03 2.77 -29.64
CA LYS A 412 -17.06 1.52 -30.44
C LYS A 412 -18.25 0.61 -30.13
N GLY A 413 -19.19 1.05 -29.28
CA GLY A 413 -20.31 0.22 -28.81
C GLY A 413 -19.91 -0.75 -27.69
N LYS A 414 -20.91 -1.48 -27.15
CA LYS A 414 -20.71 -2.36 -25.95
C LYS A 414 -20.04 -3.70 -26.24
N GLY A 415 -19.85 -4.09 -27.50
CA GLY A 415 -19.41 -5.43 -27.89
C GLY A 415 -20.56 -6.45 -27.92
N GLU A 416 -20.37 -7.59 -28.59
CA GLU A 416 -21.43 -8.61 -28.84
C GLU A 416 -21.72 -9.53 -27.63
N ALA A 417 -20.78 -9.67 -26.66
CA ALA A 417 -20.96 -10.49 -25.46
C ALA A 417 -20.31 -9.83 -24.25
N ALA A 418 -21.08 -9.51 -23.22
CA ALA A 418 -20.57 -8.99 -21.96
C ALA A 418 -20.16 -10.16 -21.04
N GLU A 419 -18.87 -10.52 -21.03
CA GLU A 419 -18.30 -11.48 -20.09
C GLU A 419 -17.93 -10.83 -18.74
N VAL A 420 -17.69 -9.50 -18.74
CA VAL A 420 -17.25 -8.78 -17.56
C VAL A 420 -18.45 -8.17 -16.84
N THR A 421 -18.70 -8.64 -15.64
CA THR A 421 -19.66 -8.05 -14.71
C THR A 421 -18.91 -7.24 -13.67
N ALA A 422 -19.31 -5.98 -13.44
CA ALA A 422 -18.73 -5.15 -12.39
C ALA A 422 -18.86 -5.82 -11.03
N THR A 423 -17.77 -5.82 -10.25
CA THR A 423 -17.74 -6.43 -8.91
C THR A 423 -18.08 -5.45 -7.79
N TYR A 424 -18.16 -4.18 -8.08
CA TYR A 424 -18.45 -3.11 -7.11
C TYR A 424 -19.79 -3.30 -6.41
N ARG A 425 -19.81 -3.00 -5.11
CA ARG A 425 -21.00 -2.98 -4.24
C ARG A 425 -21.11 -1.64 -3.51
N PRO A 426 -22.33 -1.14 -3.21
CA PRO A 426 -23.62 -1.85 -3.23
C PRO A 426 -24.25 -2.04 -4.61
N ALA A 427 -24.05 -1.13 -5.57
CA ALA A 427 -24.63 -1.21 -6.91
C ALA A 427 -23.83 -0.37 -7.92
N VAL A 428 -24.05 -0.62 -9.20
CA VAL A 428 -23.46 0.17 -10.29
C VAL A 428 -24.55 0.78 -11.18
N ARG A 429 -24.25 1.93 -11.78
CA ARG A 429 -25.11 2.63 -12.74
C ARG A 429 -24.31 3.01 -13.97
N GLU A 430 -24.85 2.71 -15.15
CA GLU A 430 -24.24 3.16 -16.39
C GLU A 430 -24.31 4.69 -16.49
N SER A 431 -23.14 5.33 -16.71
CA SER A 431 -22.99 6.78 -16.75
C SER A 431 -21.81 7.15 -17.65
N SER A 432 -21.85 8.33 -18.25
CA SER A 432 -20.71 8.83 -19.03
C SER A 432 -19.58 9.31 -18.13
N LEU A 433 -18.37 8.85 -18.38
CA LEU A 433 -17.18 9.33 -17.67
C LEU A 433 -16.84 10.79 -18.01
N ASP A 434 -17.34 11.32 -19.15
CA ASP A 434 -17.16 12.73 -19.51
C ASP A 434 -17.97 13.68 -18.60
N GLU A 435 -18.99 13.18 -17.91
CA GLU A 435 -19.73 13.97 -16.90
C GLU A 435 -18.98 14.09 -15.57
N ILE A 436 -18.04 13.20 -15.33
CA ILE A 436 -17.29 13.12 -14.06
C ILE A 436 -15.94 13.81 -14.20
N PHE A 437 -15.19 13.46 -15.24
CA PHE A 437 -13.80 13.90 -15.40
C PHE A 437 -13.66 15.14 -16.28
N PRO A 438 -12.69 16.01 -15.97
CA PRO A 438 -12.26 17.05 -16.91
C PRO A 438 -11.78 16.45 -18.24
N ALA A 439 -11.97 17.19 -19.34
CA ALA A 439 -11.65 16.74 -20.69
C ALA A 439 -10.22 16.20 -20.85
N PHE A 440 -9.22 16.82 -20.21
CA PHE A 440 -7.83 16.37 -20.29
C PHE A 440 -7.63 14.95 -19.74
N MET A 441 -8.44 14.52 -18.75
CA MET A 441 -8.37 13.17 -18.20
C MET A 441 -9.01 12.15 -19.13
N THR A 442 -10.22 12.43 -19.64
CA THR A 442 -10.91 11.51 -20.57
C THR A 442 -10.17 11.38 -21.90
N GLU A 443 -9.60 12.46 -22.43
CA GLU A 443 -8.71 12.42 -23.60
C GLU A 443 -7.50 11.53 -23.37
N ALA A 444 -6.83 11.69 -22.20
CA ALA A 444 -5.67 10.88 -21.85
C ALA A 444 -6.01 9.40 -21.73
N LEU A 445 -7.14 9.06 -21.11
CA LEU A 445 -7.62 7.67 -20.99
C LEU A 445 -7.98 7.08 -22.37
N ARG A 446 -8.66 7.84 -23.26
CA ARG A 446 -8.99 7.39 -24.61
C ARG A 446 -7.75 7.12 -25.46
N GLU A 447 -6.71 7.92 -25.30
CA GLU A 447 -5.43 7.69 -26.00
C GLU A 447 -4.67 6.48 -25.45
N ALA A 448 -4.69 6.31 -24.12
CA ALA A 448 -3.93 5.27 -23.43
C ALA A 448 -4.52 3.86 -23.63
N LEU A 449 -5.84 3.70 -23.56
CA LEU A 449 -6.50 2.40 -23.59
C LEU A 449 -6.10 1.54 -24.82
N PRO A 450 -6.20 2.03 -26.08
CA PRO A 450 -5.77 1.25 -27.24
C PRO A 450 -4.27 0.99 -27.26
N ALA A 451 -3.45 1.94 -26.75
CA ALA A 451 -2.01 1.77 -26.66
C ALA A 451 -1.62 0.68 -25.65
N MET A 452 -2.34 0.58 -24.54
CA MET A 452 -2.18 -0.47 -23.55
C MET A 452 -2.70 -1.82 -24.05
N GLY A 453 -3.79 -1.84 -24.85
CA GLY A 453 -4.29 -3.03 -25.54
C GLY A 453 -3.27 -3.65 -26.48
N ARG A 454 -2.42 -2.85 -27.14
CA ARG A 454 -1.30 -3.36 -27.92
C ARG A 454 -0.19 -3.99 -27.07
N LYS A 455 -0.02 -3.57 -25.82
CA LYS A 455 0.98 -4.13 -24.87
C LYS A 455 0.47 -5.39 -24.17
N LEU A 456 -0.81 -5.41 -23.82
CA LEU A 456 -1.49 -6.53 -23.17
C LEU A 456 -2.77 -6.83 -23.96
N LYS A 457 -2.74 -7.85 -24.79
CA LYS A 457 -3.85 -8.22 -25.68
C LYS A 457 -5.14 -8.39 -24.89
N GLY A 458 -6.19 -7.68 -25.29
CA GLY A 458 -7.51 -7.69 -24.61
C GLY A 458 -7.64 -6.69 -23.45
N PHE A 459 -6.64 -5.87 -23.15
CA PHE A 459 -6.78 -4.83 -22.14
C PHE A 459 -7.82 -3.77 -22.54
N ASP A 460 -7.96 -3.46 -23.83
CA ASP A 460 -8.94 -2.54 -24.41
C ASP A 460 -10.18 -3.24 -24.97
N ARG A 461 -10.49 -4.48 -24.49
CA ARG A 461 -11.71 -5.21 -24.91
C ARG A 461 -12.97 -4.37 -24.62
N ALA A 462 -13.94 -4.47 -25.52
CA ALA A 462 -15.10 -3.57 -25.50
C ALA A 462 -15.96 -3.70 -24.23
N ASP A 463 -16.04 -4.88 -23.66
CA ASP A 463 -16.83 -5.21 -22.46
C ASP A 463 -16.08 -5.06 -21.14
N ALA A 464 -14.77 -4.69 -21.14
CA ALA A 464 -14.08 -4.32 -19.92
C ALA A 464 -14.80 -3.15 -19.24
N VAL A 465 -14.93 -3.19 -17.91
CA VAL A 465 -15.72 -2.23 -17.14
C VAL A 465 -14.80 -1.19 -16.49
N LEU A 466 -15.12 0.08 -16.71
CA LEU A 466 -14.50 1.24 -16.05
C LEU A 466 -15.42 1.70 -14.93
N THR A 467 -14.98 1.66 -13.69
CA THR A 467 -15.71 2.13 -12.49
C THR A 467 -15.06 3.39 -11.93
N ALA A 468 -15.80 4.49 -11.81
CA ALA A 468 -15.29 5.77 -11.31
C ALA A 468 -15.77 6.06 -9.88
N VAL A 469 -15.00 6.81 -9.10
CA VAL A 469 -13.70 7.44 -9.33
C VAL A 469 -12.63 6.85 -8.40
N GLU A 470 -11.49 6.46 -8.94
CA GLU A 470 -10.29 6.15 -8.15
C GLU A 470 -9.55 7.46 -7.87
N SER A 471 -9.75 8.04 -6.69
CA SER A 471 -9.23 9.35 -6.30
C SER A 471 -8.15 9.29 -5.21
N ARG A 472 -8.01 8.13 -4.55
CA ARG A 472 -7.24 7.96 -3.33
C ARG A 472 -5.94 7.19 -3.54
N SER A 473 -5.26 7.39 -4.69
CA SER A 473 -4.02 6.69 -5.03
C SER A 473 -2.79 7.18 -4.24
N SER A 474 -2.79 8.44 -3.81
CA SER A 474 -1.75 9.04 -2.96
C SER A 474 -2.22 10.37 -2.38
N SER A 475 -1.49 10.88 -1.36
CA SER A 475 -1.79 12.18 -0.77
C SER A 475 -1.56 13.32 -1.77
N PRO A 476 -2.50 14.27 -1.91
CA PRO A 476 -2.32 15.48 -2.71
C PRO A 476 -1.53 16.58 -1.98
N ILE A 477 -1.14 16.32 -0.73
CA ILE A 477 -0.51 17.28 0.18
C ILE A 477 0.76 16.65 0.74
N ARG A 478 1.78 17.50 0.99
CA ARG A 478 2.93 17.15 1.81
C ARG A 478 2.98 18.04 3.04
N ILE A 479 3.15 17.43 4.21
CA ILE A 479 3.43 18.12 5.46
C ILE A 479 4.96 18.22 5.58
N LEU A 480 5.51 19.42 5.46
CA LEU A 480 6.97 19.62 5.40
C LEU A 480 7.62 19.29 6.75
N ARG A 481 8.68 18.50 6.69
CA ARG A 481 9.54 18.12 7.82
C ARG A 481 11.01 18.25 7.47
N ASP A 482 11.85 18.44 8.46
CA ASP A 482 13.29 18.47 8.31
C ASP A 482 13.94 17.07 8.30
N LYS A 483 15.26 17.00 8.27
CA LYS A 483 16.02 15.74 8.29
C LYS A 483 15.91 14.97 9.61
N THR A 484 15.44 15.60 10.68
CA THR A 484 15.14 14.95 11.96
C THR A 484 13.73 14.36 11.99
N GLY A 485 12.98 14.47 10.91
CA GLY A 485 11.59 14.03 10.83
C GLY A 485 10.60 14.99 11.46
N MET A 486 11.03 16.09 12.07
CA MET A 486 10.20 17.07 12.77
C MET A 486 9.58 18.06 11.79
N SER A 487 8.34 18.45 11.99
CA SER A 487 7.65 19.48 11.21
C SER A 487 8.43 20.82 11.22
N LEU A 488 8.51 21.51 10.07
CA LEU A 488 9.28 22.75 9.94
C LEU A 488 8.79 23.90 10.81
N ARG A 489 7.50 23.94 11.14
CA ARG A 489 6.90 25.05 11.89
C ARG A 489 6.36 24.66 13.27
N LYS A 490 6.25 23.38 13.56
CA LYS A 490 5.61 22.88 14.78
C LYS A 490 6.53 21.89 15.48
N GLN A 491 7.11 22.31 16.60
CA GLN A 491 8.05 21.50 17.37
C GLN A 491 7.34 20.35 18.09
N GLY A 492 8.01 19.19 18.16
CA GLY A 492 7.46 17.99 18.78
C GLY A 492 6.46 17.25 17.88
N ILE A 493 6.25 17.71 16.64
CA ILE A 493 5.36 17.04 15.67
C ILE A 493 6.20 16.35 14.60
N TYR A 494 5.90 15.08 14.35
CA TYR A 494 6.61 14.22 13.39
C TYR A 494 5.64 13.67 12.33
N PRO A 495 5.48 14.36 11.18
CA PRO A 495 4.64 13.86 10.09
C PRO A 495 5.23 12.59 9.49
N ALA A 496 4.42 11.53 9.35
CA ALA A 496 4.85 10.22 8.90
C ALA A 496 3.91 9.59 7.87
N GLY A 497 4.49 8.79 6.99
CA GLY A 497 3.77 7.91 6.08
C GLY A 497 3.17 8.61 4.86
N GLU A 498 2.13 7.99 4.31
CA GLU A 498 1.51 8.40 3.06
C GLU A 498 0.75 9.73 3.19
N GLY A 499 0.03 9.92 4.30
CA GLY A 499 -0.69 11.18 4.55
C GLY A 499 0.22 12.38 4.63
N ALA A 500 1.41 12.21 5.19
CA ALA A 500 2.43 13.25 5.23
C ALA A 500 3.16 13.46 3.88
N GLY A 501 2.91 12.61 2.87
CA GLY A 501 3.47 12.73 1.53
C GLY A 501 4.84 12.07 1.33
N TYR A 502 5.29 11.21 2.25
CA TYR A 502 6.63 10.58 2.22
C TYR A 502 6.62 9.09 1.85
N ALA A 503 5.46 8.47 1.75
CA ALA A 503 5.30 7.07 1.39
C ALA A 503 4.16 6.88 0.39
N GLY A 504 4.05 5.69 -0.19
CA GLY A 504 3.00 5.35 -1.16
C GLY A 504 2.70 3.84 -1.16
N GLY A 505 2.55 3.24 0.01
CA GLY A 505 2.20 1.82 0.18
C GLY A 505 2.59 1.29 1.55
N ILE A 506 2.14 0.07 1.89
CA ILE A 506 2.23 -0.52 3.23
C ILE A 506 3.67 -0.50 3.77
N VAL A 507 4.61 -1.14 3.06
CA VAL A 507 6.01 -1.26 3.53
C VAL A 507 6.69 0.11 3.60
N SER A 508 6.52 0.98 2.60
CA SER A 508 7.15 2.30 2.62
C SER A 508 6.61 3.19 3.74
N ALA A 509 5.31 3.09 4.04
CA ALA A 509 4.71 3.82 5.16
C ALA A 509 5.20 3.28 6.51
N ALA A 510 5.29 1.95 6.68
CA ALA A 510 5.84 1.31 7.86
C ALA A 510 7.31 1.70 8.11
N VAL A 511 8.14 1.69 7.06
CA VAL A 511 9.55 2.13 7.12
C VAL A 511 9.66 3.59 7.53
N ASP A 512 8.79 4.46 7.03
CA ASP A 512 8.78 5.87 7.42
C ASP A 512 8.32 6.07 8.87
N GLY A 513 7.39 5.25 9.36
CA GLY A 513 7.02 5.19 10.79
C GLY A 513 8.18 4.78 11.69
N ILE A 514 8.93 3.73 11.30
CA ILE A 514 10.16 3.31 11.99
C ILE A 514 11.19 4.45 12.00
N PHE A 515 11.40 5.11 10.86
CA PHE A 515 12.33 6.24 10.74
C PHE A 515 11.97 7.35 11.73
N VAL A 516 10.71 7.75 11.81
CA VAL A 516 10.27 8.80 12.74
C VAL A 516 10.44 8.39 14.19
N ALA A 517 10.12 7.14 14.54
CA ALA A 517 10.33 6.62 15.90
C ALA A 517 11.82 6.60 16.30
N GLU A 518 12.71 6.24 15.37
CA GLU A 518 14.17 6.36 15.58
C GLU A 518 14.57 7.82 15.85
N LYS A 519 14.02 8.77 15.12
CA LYS A 519 14.32 10.21 15.30
C LYS A 519 13.83 10.74 16.64
N ILE A 520 12.68 10.27 17.12
CA ILE A 520 12.24 10.57 18.49
C ILE A 520 13.22 10.00 19.51
N ALA A 521 13.65 8.73 19.36
CA ALA A 521 14.62 8.12 20.25
C ALA A 521 15.98 8.84 20.24
N GLU A 522 16.49 9.21 19.03
CA GLU A 522 17.73 9.98 18.88
C GLU A 522 17.69 11.32 19.64
N LYS A 523 16.54 12.01 19.69
CA LYS A 523 16.34 13.24 20.47
C LYS A 523 16.64 13.03 21.95
N TYR A 524 16.42 11.81 22.47
CA TYR A 524 16.71 11.44 23.86
C TYR A 524 18.05 10.73 24.04
N GLY A 525 18.91 10.78 23.00
CA GLY A 525 20.28 10.22 23.07
C GLY A 525 20.36 8.73 22.82
N TRP A 526 19.32 8.09 22.29
CA TRP A 526 19.37 6.70 21.88
C TRP A 526 20.17 6.55 20.58
N MET A 527 21.00 5.52 20.49
CA MET A 527 21.88 5.26 19.33
C MET A 527 21.71 3.81 18.85
N LYS A 528 21.94 3.61 17.53
CA LYS A 528 21.98 2.28 16.92
C LYS A 528 23.29 1.57 17.17
#